data_5b4f6919e2074f67c3aca2e6dcb12ace
#
_entry.id   5b4f6919e2074f67c3aca2e6dcb12ace
#
_cell.length_a   1.000
_cell.length_b   1.000
_cell.length_c   1.000
_cell.angle_alpha   90.00
_cell.angle_beta   90.00
_cell.angle_gamma   90.00
#
_symmetry.space_group_name_H-M   'P 1'
#
loop_
_entity.id
_entity.type
_entity.pdbx_description
1 polymer ?
#
loop_
_entity_poly.entity_id
_entity_poly.type
_entity_poly.pdbx_seq_one_letter_code
_entity_poly.pdbx_strand_id
1 'polypeptide(L)'
;MSQLALSKDSWSSQKVFVLAAVGSAVGLGNLWKFPYITGENGGGAFVLVYLACVLLIGIPILFSELALGRAGKANPVQAMANLARENGASKLWVLLGINGVLAGALILSFYTVIAGWSVSYFVESLKGGFVAIDSTGVSEHFSALLASPLQLIFWHTLVTVFTMFVVAKGVKSGIEKTINFMMPGLLLILLVLLGYATTTGAFGQSFSFLFNPDFSKLSWQAVLTAMGHAFFTLSLGVGALMVYGSYLPKKYSIVKAGLWIAFADTAVALLAGLVIFSIVFANGLEPGSGPGLLFQTLPIAFGEMTGGWFFGTLFFALVVMAALSSAMSLIEPAVSWFDQNWGIKRVKAAWILGALIWLIGLGTALSFNEWSGVHFLGERTFFDSLDFVTANIMLPLGGLLIAVFAAWALKPEVRSLELPMSDSMSKAFLFSLKWVTPIAIIVVFASNLVESNNLLLVIAVSLAIYGGYVWNNKRQ
;
A
#
# COMPACT_ATOMS: atom_id res chain seq x y z
N MET A 1 26.83 -28.65 1.91
CA MET A 1 26.04 -27.59 1.23
C MET A 1 25.72 -26.56 2.26
N SER A 2 26.28 -25.36 2.12
CA SER A 2 26.36 -24.30 3.11
C SER A 2 25.02 -23.99 3.71
N GLN A 3 24.88 -24.08 5.02
CA GLN A 3 23.99 -23.22 5.78
C GLN A 3 24.39 -21.76 5.46
N LEU A 4 23.89 -21.24 4.36
CA LEU A 4 23.97 -19.82 4.06
C LEU A 4 23.35 -19.11 5.26
N ALA A 5 24.15 -18.25 5.85
CA ALA A 5 23.87 -17.51 7.05
C ALA A 5 22.41 -17.04 7.06
N LEU A 6 21.62 -17.60 7.97
CA LEU A 6 20.35 -17.03 8.40
C LEU A 6 20.60 -15.53 8.59
N SER A 7 19.87 -14.71 7.89
CA SER A 7 20.06 -13.27 7.83
C SER A 7 20.40 -12.70 9.19
N LYS A 8 21.48 -11.92 9.28
CA LYS A 8 21.83 -11.08 10.44
C LYS A 8 20.68 -10.14 10.82
N ASP A 9 19.68 -10.04 9.96
CA ASP A 9 18.53 -9.16 10.08
C ASP A 9 17.39 -9.88 10.81
N SER A 10 17.06 -9.41 11.98
CA SER A 10 15.87 -9.80 12.75
C SER A 10 15.37 -8.58 13.50
N TRP A 11 14.05 -8.47 13.64
CA TRP A 11 13.43 -7.40 14.41
C TRP A 11 13.84 -7.49 15.89
N SER A 12 14.13 -6.35 16.50
CA SER A 12 14.55 -6.28 17.90
C SER A 12 13.42 -6.65 18.86
N SER A 13 12.15 -6.39 18.48
CA SER A 13 10.97 -6.74 19.26
C SER A 13 9.73 -6.90 18.38
N GLN A 14 8.67 -7.54 18.91
CA GLN A 14 7.37 -7.62 18.24
C GLN A 14 6.75 -6.23 18.02
N LYS A 15 6.92 -5.30 18.97
CA LYS A 15 6.43 -3.93 18.85
C LYS A 15 7.06 -3.22 17.65
N VAL A 16 8.39 -3.34 17.49
CA VAL A 16 9.11 -2.76 16.36
C VAL A 16 8.70 -3.37 15.04
N PHE A 17 8.53 -4.70 14.99
CA PHE A 17 7.98 -5.36 13.82
C PHE A 17 6.60 -4.82 13.44
N VAL A 18 5.67 -4.70 14.41
CA VAL A 18 4.33 -4.14 14.17
C VAL A 18 4.42 -2.71 13.66
N LEU A 19 5.26 -1.86 14.28
CA LEU A 19 5.48 -0.49 13.81
C LEU A 19 6.03 -0.45 12.38
N ALA A 20 6.96 -1.34 12.03
CA ALA A 20 7.52 -1.42 10.69
C ALA A 20 6.47 -1.86 9.66
N ALA A 21 5.67 -2.87 9.99
CA ALA A 21 4.61 -3.35 9.11
C ALA A 21 3.44 -2.35 8.99
N VAL A 22 3.10 -1.64 10.08
CA VAL A 22 2.18 -0.50 10.04
C VAL A 22 2.75 0.62 9.17
N GLY A 23 4.03 0.96 9.30
CA GLY A 23 4.68 1.95 8.45
C GLY A 23 4.81 1.54 6.99
N SER A 24 4.75 0.23 6.69
CA SER A 24 4.64 -0.28 5.32
C SER A 24 3.22 -0.09 4.76
N ALA A 25 2.20 -0.32 5.58
CA ALA A 25 0.79 -0.21 5.21
C ALA A 25 0.33 1.27 5.18
N VAL A 26 0.59 2.00 6.26
CA VAL A 26 0.23 3.42 6.37
C VAL A 26 1.08 4.28 5.43
N GLY A 27 0.48 4.76 4.38
CA GLY A 27 1.13 5.55 3.34
C GLY A 27 0.19 6.54 2.66
N LEU A 28 0.49 6.88 1.42
CA LEU A 28 -0.40 7.69 0.57
C LEU A 28 -1.77 7.02 0.36
N GLY A 29 -1.85 5.69 0.54
CA GLY A 29 -3.10 4.95 0.53
C GLY A 29 -4.12 5.47 1.55
N ASN A 30 -3.69 5.69 2.78
CA ASN A 30 -4.56 6.12 3.89
C ASN A 30 -4.81 7.63 3.89
N LEU A 31 -3.80 8.43 3.54
CA LEU A 31 -3.86 9.90 3.65
C LEU A 31 -4.34 10.58 2.37
N TRP A 32 -4.23 9.91 1.23
CA TRP A 32 -4.61 10.45 -0.07
C TRP A 32 -5.71 9.63 -0.73
N LYS A 33 -5.42 8.34 -1.03
CA LYS A 33 -6.35 7.51 -1.83
C LYS A 33 -7.65 7.23 -1.10
N PHE A 34 -7.60 6.81 0.16
CA PHE A 34 -8.80 6.50 0.95
C PHE A 34 -9.76 7.69 1.07
N PRO A 35 -9.32 8.91 1.44
CA PRO A 35 -10.24 10.05 1.52
C PRO A 35 -10.91 10.36 0.19
N TYR A 36 -10.15 10.48 -0.92
CA TYR A 36 -10.78 10.88 -2.16
C TYR A 36 -11.74 9.81 -2.72
N ILE A 37 -11.37 8.53 -2.68
CA ILE A 37 -12.30 7.48 -3.13
C ILE A 37 -13.53 7.35 -2.23
N THR A 38 -13.40 7.64 -0.93
CA THR A 38 -14.53 7.71 0.00
C THR A 38 -15.44 8.87 -0.34
N GLY A 39 -14.87 10.02 -0.68
CA GLY A 39 -15.58 11.21 -1.14
C GLY A 39 -16.37 10.97 -2.42
N GLU A 40 -15.75 10.35 -3.42
CA GLU A 40 -16.37 10.02 -4.71
C GLU A 40 -17.46 8.95 -4.61
N ASN A 41 -17.37 8.04 -3.65
CA ASN A 41 -18.25 6.88 -3.53
C ASN A 41 -19.28 6.99 -2.38
N GLY A 42 -19.59 8.20 -1.91
CA GLY A 42 -20.73 8.45 -1.04
C GLY A 42 -20.49 8.22 0.46
N GLY A 43 -19.25 8.15 0.92
CA GLY A 43 -18.92 8.17 2.34
C GLY A 43 -19.16 6.84 3.07
N GLY A 44 -20.04 6.84 4.11
CA GLY A 44 -20.16 5.77 5.10
C GLY A 44 -20.51 4.38 4.53
N ALA A 45 -21.32 4.29 3.48
CA ALA A 45 -21.63 2.99 2.87
C ALA A 45 -20.39 2.38 2.19
N PHE A 46 -19.57 3.20 1.50
CA PHE A 46 -18.28 2.80 0.97
C PHE A 46 -17.34 2.33 2.07
N VAL A 47 -17.25 3.09 3.18
CA VAL A 47 -16.41 2.75 4.35
C VAL A 47 -16.78 1.39 4.91
N LEU A 48 -18.06 1.06 5.06
CA LEU A 48 -18.50 -0.26 5.53
C LEU A 48 -18.07 -1.40 4.60
N VAL A 49 -18.22 -1.21 3.27
CA VAL A 49 -17.75 -2.20 2.29
C VAL A 49 -16.24 -2.36 2.36
N TYR A 50 -15.49 -1.25 2.46
CA TYR A 50 -14.04 -1.28 2.63
C TYR A 50 -13.62 -2.06 3.89
N LEU A 51 -14.26 -1.80 5.05
CA LEU A 51 -13.99 -2.53 6.30
C LEU A 51 -14.29 -4.03 6.16
N ALA A 52 -15.39 -4.39 5.49
CA ALA A 52 -15.69 -5.78 5.19
C ALA A 52 -14.62 -6.42 4.30
N CYS A 53 -14.12 -5.71 3.28
CA CYS A 53 -13.04 -6.20 2.41
C CYS A 53 -11.73 -6.37 3.19
N VAL A 54 -11.36 -5.43 4.05
CA VAL A 54 -10.19 -5.55 4.93
C VAL A 54 -10.31 -6.78 5.81
N LEU A 55 -11.47 -7.00 6.44
CA LEU A 55 -11.70 -8.12 7.36
C LEU A 55 -11.72 -9.48 6.64
N LEU A 56 -12.46 -9.58 5.55
CA LEU A 56 -12.74 -10.86 4.88
C LEU A 56 -11.67 -11.26 3.87
N ILE A 57 -10.94 -10.30 3.31
CA ILE A 57 -9.96 -10.54 2.24
C ILE A 57 -8.57 -10.10 2.71
N GLY A 58 -8.44 -8.86 3.18
CA GLY A 58 -7.16 -8.27 3.54
C GLY A 58 -6.45 -9.01 4.66
N ILE A 59 -7.10 -9.21 5.81
CA ILE A 59 -6.52 -9.89 6.98
C ILE A 59 -6.09 -11.34 6.68
N PRO A 60 -6.89 -12.18 6.00
CA PRO A 60 -6.44 -13.52 5.62
C PRO A 60 -5.20 -13.54 4.73
N ILE A 61 -5.09 -12.63 3.76
CA ILE A 61 -3.88 -12.51 2.92
C ILE A 61 -2.70 -12.00 3.73
N LEU A 62 -2.90 -10.98 4.56
CA LEU A 62 -1.87 -10.43 5.47
C LEU A 62 -1.25 -11.52 6.34
N PHE A 63 -2.07 -12.34 7.00
CA PHE A 63 -1.59 -13.46 7.81
C PHE A 63 -0.82 -14.48 6.97
N SER A 64 -1.34 -14.78 5.77
CA SER A 64 -0.71 -15.73 4.86
C SER A 64 0.65 -15.22 4.38
N GLU A 65 0.74 -13.96 3.94
CA GLU A 65 1.98 -13.36 3.45
C GLU A 65 3.07 -13.33 4.53
N LEU A 66 2.73 -12.93 5.75
CA LEU A 66 3.62 -12.98 6.91
C LEU A 66 4.06 -14.41 7.25
N ALA A 67 3.14 -15.37 7.21
CA ALA A 67 3.42 -16.78 7.50
C ALA A 67 4.33 -17.39 6.45
N LEU A 68 4.10 -17.13 5.17
CA LEU A 68 4.95 -17.59 4.07
C LEU A 68 6.38 -17.01 4.19
N GLY A 69 6.48 -15.73 4.52
CA GLY A 69 7.79 -15.11 4.77
C GLY A 69 8.54 -15.76 5.92
N ARG A 70 7.89 -15.94 7.08
CA ARG A 70 8.52 -16.54 8.27
C ARG A 70 8.84 -18.01 8.09
N ALA A 71 7.99 -18.78 7.45
CA ALA A 71 8.23 -20.19 7.15
C ALA A 71 9.36 -20.35 6.12
N GLY A 72 9.40 -19.54 5.07
CA GLY A 72 10.41 -19.57 4.01
C GLY A 72 11.79 -19.03 4.41
N LYS A 73 11.88 -18.20 5.47
CA LYS A 73 13.12 -17.66 6.09
C LYS A 73 14.09 -17.01 5.11
N ALA A 74 13.60 -16.40 4.05
CA ALA A 74 14.40 -15.79 3.01
C ALA A 74 13.64 -14.63 2.35
N ASN A 75 14.29 -13.96 1.38
CA ASN A 75 13.58 -13.03 0.49
C ASN A 75 12.40 -13.74 -0.22
N PRO A 76 11.42 -12.99 -0.76
CA PRO A 76 10.18 -13.59 -1.29
C PRO A 76 10.41 -14.67 -2.36
N VAL A 77 11.38 -14.46 -3.26
CA VAL A 77 11.68 -15.41 -4.34
C VAL A 77 12.22 -16.75 -3.79
N GLN A 78 13.21 -16.67 -2.91
CA GLN A 78 13.81 -17.85 -2.29
C GLN A 78 12.85 -18.51 -1.28
N ALA A 79 12.07 -17.74 -0.54
CA ALA A 79 11.05 -18.24 0.38
C ALA A 79 10.04 -19.12 -0.36
N MET A 80 9.53 -18.65 -1.50
CA MET A 80 8.59 -19.43 -2.31
C MET A 80 9.24 -20.65 -2.94
N ALA A 81 10.51 -20.57 -3.37
CA ALA A 81 11.27 -21.73 -3.85
C ALA A 81 11.43 -22.81 -2.77
N ASN A 82 11.78 -22.40 -1.55
CA ASN A 82 11.94 -23.30 -0.41
C ASN A 82 10.61 -23.97 -0.05
N LEU A 83 9.56 -23.16 0.12
CA LEU A 83 8.23 -23.64 0.50
C LEU A 83 7.63 -24.57 -0.56
N ALA A 84 7.78 -24.25 -1.85
CA ALA A 84 7.32 -25.13 -2.93
C ALA A 84 8.00 -26.51 -2.85
N ARG A 85 9.31 -26.53 -2.65
CA ARG A 85 10.07 -27.79 -2.53
C ARG A 85 9.68 -28.59 -1.29
N GLU A 86 9.57 -27.94 -0.11
CA GLU A 86 9.28 -28.62 1.17
C GLU A 86 7.84 -29.16 1.23
N ASN A 87 6.95 -28.53 0.51
CA ASN A 87 5.54 -28.93 0.45
C ASN A 87 5.21 -29.82 -0.75
N GLY A 88 6.18 -30.17 -1.61
CA GLY A 88 5.94 -30.98 -2.82
C GLY A 88 5.14 -30.25 -3.90
N ALA A 89 5.11 -28.92 -3.85
CA ALA A 89 4.37 -28.10 -4.81
C ALA A 89 5.21 -27.76 -6.05
N SER A 90 4.56 -27.28 -7.10
CA SER A 90 5.23 -26.89 -8.36
C SER A 90 6.29 -25.82 -8.16
N LYS A 91 7.42 -25.95 -8.85
CA LYS A 91 8.48 -24.92 -8.88
C LYS A 91 8.01 -23.58 -9.42
N LEU A 92 6.90 -23.54 -10.15
CA LEU A 92 6.29 -22.30 -10.69
C LEU A 92 5.83 -21.33 -9.60
N TRP A 93 5.64 -21.82 -8.36
CA TRP A 93 5.32 -20.93 -7.24
C TRP A 93 6.39 -19.89 -6.92
N VAL A 94 7.60 -20.04 -7.43
CA VAL A 94 8.64 -18.99 -7.40
C VAL A 94 8.17 -17.70 -8.07
N LEU A 95 7.30 -17.79 -9.07
CA LEU A 95 6.74 -16.63 -9.78
C LEU A 95 5.95 -15.71 -8.86
N LEU A 96 5.35 -16.22 -7.77
CA LEU A 96 4.72 -15.38 -6.75
C LEU A 96 5.75 -14.43 -6.10
N GLY A 97 6.91 -14.95 -5.72
CA GLY A 97 7.97 -14.13 -5.13
C GLY A 97 8.54 -13.11 -6.12
N ILE A 98 8.72 -13.52 -7.37
CA ILE A 98 9.19 -12.63 -8.46
C ILE A 98 8.16 -11.52 -8.72
N ASN A 99 6.87 -11.87 -8.81
CA ASN A 99 5.79 -10.88 -8.99
C ASN A 99 5.83 -9.82 -7.88
N GLY A 100 5.94 -10.24 -6.62
CA GLY A 100 6.01 -9.30 -5.49
C GLY A 100 7.21 -8.36 -5.56
N VAL A 101 8.41 -8.89 -5.82
CA VAL A 101 9.64 -8.09 -5.95
C VAL A 101 9.53 -7.08 -7.08
N LEU A 102 9.03 -7.49 -8.25
CA LEU A 102 8.86 -6.61 -9.41
C LEU A 102 7.77 -5.57 -9.15
N ALA A 103 6.62 -5.97 -8.58
CA ALA A 103 5.54 -5.04 -8.24
C ALA A 103 6.03 -3.96 -7.28
N GLY A 104 6.73 -4.31 -6.20
CA GLY A 104 7.29 -3.34 -5.27
C GLY A 104 8.27 -2.36 -5.93
N ALA A 105 9.16 -2.85 -6.80
CA ALA A 105 10.11 -2.00 -7.52
C ALA A 105 9.42 -1.06 -8.51
N LEU A 106 8.46 -1.56 -9.29
CA LEU A 106 7.70 -0.74 -10.25
C LEU A 106 6.84 0.30 -9.55
N ILE A 107 6.13 -0.09 -8.47
CA ILE A 107 5.37 0.88 -7.66
C ILE A 107 6.31 1.96 -7.14
N LEU A 108 7.45 1.59 -6.56
CA LEU A 108 8.37 2.58 -6.00
C LEU A 108 8.85 3.58 -7.04
N SER A 109 9.01 3.19 -8.31
CA SER A 109 9.50 4.09 -9.36
C SER A 109 8.58 5.29 -9.60
N PHE A 110 7.26 5.12 -9.56
CA PHE A 110 6.33 6.24 -9.65
C PHE A 110 5.96 6.82 -8.28
N TYR A 111 5.96 6.01 -7.25
CA TYR A 111 5.64 6.42 -5.88
C TYR A 111 6.60 7.48 -5.36
N THR A 112 7.89 7.39 -5.69
CA THR A 112 8.89 8.40 -5.32
C THR A 112 8.69 9.75 -6.00
N VAL A 113 8.08 9.80 -7.18
CA VAL A 113 7.67 11.04 -7.85
C VAL A 113 6.52 11.70 -7.08
N ILE A 114 5.46 10.94 -6.76
CA ILE A 114 4.30 11.45 -6.01
C ILE A 114 4.70 11.82 -4.58
N ALA A 115 5.55 11.03 -3.92
CA ALA A 115 6.13 11.38 -2.63
C ALA A 115 6.97 12.66 -2.72
N GLY A 116 7.62 12.90 -3.86
CA GLY A 116 8.32 14.15 -4.16
C GLY A 116 7.39 15.36 -4.17
N TRP A 117 6.17 15.22 -4.73
CA TRP A 117 5.16 16.29 -4.64
C TRP A 117 4.84 16.63 -3.19
N SER A 118 4.67 15.61 -2.35
CA SER A 118 4.39 15.81 -0.92
C SER A 118 5.51 16.56 -0.20
N VAL A 119 6.78 16.28 -0.55
CA VAL A 119 7.94 17.01 -0.02
C VAL A 119 7.96 18.45 -0.52
N SER A 120 7.65 18.68 -1.81
CA SER A 120 7.52 20.03 -2.37
C SER A 120 6.46 20.84 -1.63
N TYR A 121 5.30 20.26 -1.41
CA TYR A 121 4.19 20.89 -0.69
C TYR A 121 4.49 21.12 0.78
N PHE A 122 5.24 20.23 1.43
CA PHE A 122 5.72 20.45 2.79
C PHE A 122 6.64 21.69 2.85
N VAL A 123 7.59 21.79 1.93
CA VAL A 123 8.51 22.94 1.88
C VAL A 123 7.77 24.24 1.56
N GLU A 124 6.81 24.19 0.65
CA GLU A 124 5.99 25.37 0.30
C GLU A 124 5.08 25.79 1.44
N SER A 125 4.41 24.86 2.12
CA SER A 125 3.65 25.14 3.35
C SER A 125 4.53 25.78 4.42
N LEU A 126 5.73 25.26 4.64
CA LEU A 126 6.67 25.78 5.64
C LEU A 126 7.06 27.25 5.37
N LYS A 127 7.16 27.63 4.10
CA LYS A 127 7.43 29.02 3.66
C LYS A 127 6.20 29.93 3.74
N GLY A 128 5.02 29.36 3.97
CA GLY A 128 3.77 30.11 3.97
C GLY A 128 3.18 30.33 2.58
N GLY A 129 3.62 29.59 1.57
CA GLY A 129 3.21 29.78 0.17
C GLY A 129 1.73 29.54 -0.12
N PHE A 130 1.02 28.87 0.79
CA PHE A 130 -0.42 28.66 0.68
C PHE A 130 -1.27 29.63 1.53
N VAL A 131 -0.64 30.61 2.21
CA VAL A 131 -1.39 31.58 3.01
C VAL A 131 -2.12 32.55 2.11
N ALA A 132 -3.45 32.68 2.31
CA ALA A 132 -4.33 33.54 1.53
C ALA A 132 -4.32 33.28 -0.01
N ILE A 133 -3.97 32.05 -0.41
CA ILE A 133 -4.01 31.62 -1.81
C ILE A 133 -5.44 31.21 -2.17
N ASP A 134 -5.91 31.64 -3.33
CA ASP A 134 -7.23 31.24 -3.85
C ASP A 134 -7.15 29.91 -4.65
N SER A 135 -8.30 29.42 -5.09
CA SER A 135 -8.40 28.18 -5.87
C SER A 135 -7.62 28.24 -7.19
N THR A 136 -7.57 29.42 -7.82
CA THR A 136 -6.81 29.63 -9.05
C THR A 136 -5.32 29.52 -8.80
N GLY A 137 -4.82 30.22 -7.77
CA GLY A 137 -3.40 30.18 -7.41
C GLY A 137 -2.92 28.78 -6.99
N VAL A 138 -3.73 27.99 -6.26
CA VAL A 138 -3.39 26.61 -5.93
C VAL A 138 -3.34 25.73 -7.18
N SER A 139 -4.31 25.87 -8.09
CA SER A 139 -4.34 25.12 -9.34
C SER A 139 -3.15 25.46 -10.24
N GLU A 140 -2.79 26.75 -10.32
CA GLU A 140 -1.60 27.22 -11.04
C GLU A 140 -0.32 26.68 -10.40
N HIS A 141 -0.20 26.69 -9.06
CA HIS A 141 0.95 26.13 -8.35
C HIS A 141 1.13 24.64 -8.65
N PHE A 142 0.05 23.86 -8.58
CA PHE A 142 0.11 22.42 -8.89
C PHE A 142 0.47 22.19 -10.36
N SER A 143 -0.18 22.91 -11.26
CA SER A 143 0.10 22.81 -12.70
C SER A 143 1.54 23.22 -13.04
N ALA A 144 2.07 24.26 -12.40
CA ALA A 144 3.46 24.69 -12.58
C ALA A 144 4.46 23.65 -12.07
N LEU A 145 4.16 22.98 -10.93
CA LEU A 145 4.96 21.87 -10.43
C LEU A 145 4.99 20.71 -11.45
N LEU A 146 3.83 20.29 -11.94
CA LEU A 146 3.72 19.19 -12.91
C LEU A 146 4.36 19.54 -14.27
N ALA A 147 4.24 20.77 -14.71
CA ALA A 147 4.83 21.26 -15.97
C ALA A 147 6.36 21.40 -15.92
N SER A 148 6.99 21.32 -14.75
CA SER A 148 8.43 21.50 -14.58
C SER A 148 9.17 20.15 -14.43
N PRO A 149 9.77 19.58 -15.50
CA PRO A 149 10.52 18.33 -15.40
C PRO A 149 11.64 18.39 -14.35
N LEU A 150 12.35 19.52 -14.28
CA LEU A 150 13.48 19.71 -13.35
C LEU A 150 13.03 19.65 -11.89
N GLN A 151 11.91 20.28 -11.53
CA GLN A 151 11.36 20.22 -10.18
C GLN A 151 10.93 18.80 -9.83
N LEU A 152 10.20 18.13 -10.71
CA LEU A 152 9.77 16.75 -10.48
C LEU A 152 10.97 15.81 -10.29
N ILE A 153 11.99 15.90 -11.16
CA ILE A 153 13.22 15.10 -11.07
C ILE A 153 13.99 15.42 -9.77
N PHE A 154 14.07 16.68 -9.39
CA PHE A 154 14.73 17.08 -8.14
C PHE A 154 14.08 16.42 -6.91
N TRP A 155 12.76 16.55 -6.74
CA TRP A 155 12.04 15.99 -5.60
C TRP A 155 12.03 14.46 -5.63
N HIS A 156 11.85 13.85 -6.79
CA HIS A 156 11.99 12.41 -7.01
C HIS A 156 13.37 11.91 -6.59
N THR A 157 14.43 12.60 -6.99
CA THR A 157 15.82 12.24 -6.63
C THR A 157 16.01 12.30 -5.12
N LEU A 158 15.53 13.35 -4.46
CA LEU A 158 15.66 13.53 -3.01
C LEU A 158 14.98 12.39 -2.25
N VAL A 159 13.75 12.02 -2.62
CA VAL A 159 13.02 10.90 -2.00
C VAL A 159 13.73 9.58 -2.27
N THR A 160 14.17 9.33 -3.50
CA THR A 160 14.88 8.10 -3.87
C THR A 160 16.19 7.96 -3.09
N VAL A 161 17.00 9.01 -3.04
CA VAL A 161 18.28 9.01 -2.29
C VAL A 161 18.06 8.78 -0.81
N PHE A 162 17.09 9.45 -0.20
CA PHE A 162 16.75 9.24 1.21
C PHE A 162 16.33 7.78 1.48
N THR A 163 15.43 7.24 0.65
CA THR A 163 14.96 5.85 0.77
C THR A 163 16.12 4.87 0.68
N MET A 164 16.98 5.01 -0.34
CA MET A 164 18.13 4.12 -0.53
C MET A 164 19.15 4.26 0.58
N PHE A 165 19.39 5.46 1.08
CA PHE A 165 20.30 5.70 2.20
C PHE A 165 19.84 4.98 3.48
N VAL A 166 18.55 5.00 3.78
CA VAL A 166 17.99 4.30 4.95
C VAL A 166 18.07 2.78 4.75
N VAL A 167 17.61 2.28 3.60
CA VAL A 167 17.57 0.85 3.31
C VAL A 167 18.98 0.25 3.23
N ALA A 168 19.95 0.97 2.68
CA ALA A 168 21.36 0.54 2.63
C ALA A 168 21.97 0.27 4.00
N LYS A 169 21.51 0.97 5.05
CA LYS A 169 21.99 0.76 6.43
C LYS A 169 21.52 -0.55 7.07
N GLY A 170 20.58 -1.25 6.44
CA GLY A 170 20.01 -2.52 6.94
C GLY A 170 18.75 -2.36 7.76
N VAL A 171 18.20 -3.49 8.19
CA VAL A 171 16.91 -3.51 8.89
C VAL A 171 17.02 -2.79 10.24
N LYS A 172 17.93 -3.18 11.11
CA LYS A 172 18.04 -2.62 12.47
C LYS A 172 18.52 -1.17 12.51
N SER A 173 19.60 -0.87 11.80
CA SER A 173 20.25 0.45 11.86
C SER A 173 19.68 1.48 10.90
N GLY A 174 18.93 1.03 9.89
CA GLY A 174 18.25 1.87 8.90
C GLY A 174 16.75 1.88 9.14
N ILE A 175 16.03 0.87 8.65
CA ILE A 175 14.57 0.82 8.61
C ILE A 175 13.98 0.93 10.02
N GLU A 176 14.37 0.06 10.95
CA GLU A 176 13.85 0.04 12.32
C GLU A 176 14.06 1.38 13.05
N LYS A 177 15.28 1.92 12.96
CA LYS A 177 15.59 3.20 13.61
C LYS A 177 14.75 4.35 13.05
N THR A 178 14.58 4.39 11.74
CA THR A 178 13.82 5.45 11.07
C THR A 178 12.33 5.33 11.40
N ILE A 179 11.77 4.13 11.36
CA ILE A 179 10.36 3.88 11.66
C ILE A 179 10.03 4.14 13.13
N ASN A 180 10.91 3.79 14.07
CA ASN A 180 10.74 4.08 15.49
C ASN A 180 10.63 5.58 15.79
N PHE A 181 11.16 6.43 14.94
CA PHE A 181 10.99 7.89 15.02
C PHE A 181 9.75 8.35 14.25
N MET A 182 9.60 7.88 13.00
CA MET A 182 8.56 8.38 12.08
C MET A 182 7.15 7.97 12.51
N MET A 183 6.92 6.71 12.92
CA MET A 183 5.57 6.25 13.21
C MET A 183 4.93 6.90 14.45
N PRO A 184 5.63 7.04 15.60
CA PRO A 184 5.09 7.83 16.71
C PRO A 184 4.90 9.31 16.35
N GLY A 185 5.80 9.91 15.56
CA GLY A 185 5.67 11.28 15.08
C GLY A 185 4.44 11.46 14.18
N LEU A 186 4.23 10.54 13.24
CA LEU A 186 3.06 10.49 12.38
C LEU A 186 1.76 10.44 13.20
N LEU A 187 1.69 9.50 14.16
CA LEU A 187 0.51 9.37 15.01
C LEU A 187 0.27 10.62 15.85
N LEU A 188 1.32 11.21 16.42
CA LEU A 188 1.21 12.45 17.19
C LEU A 188 0.67 13.60 16.34
N ILE A 189 1.22 13.81 15.13
CA ILE A 189 0.76 14.84 14.21
C ILE A 189 -0.71 14.59 13.84
N LEU A 190 -1.08 13.35 13.53
CA LEU A 190 -2.46 12.99 13.20
C LEU A 190 -3.42 13.30 14.34
N LEU A 191 -3.04 13.02 15.60
CA LEU A 191 -3.85 13.37 16.77
C LEU A 191 -3.96 14.89 17.01
N VAL A 192 -2.89 15.64 16.77
CA VAL A 192 -2.92 17.12 16.82
C VAL A 192 -3.88 17.68 15.76
N LEU A 193 -3.78 17.17 14.53
CA LEU A 193 -4.69 17.56 13.43
C LEU A 193 -6.14 17.16 13.72
N LEU A 194 -6.36 16.00 14.34
CA LEU A 194 -7.70 15.56 14.76
C LEU A 194 -8.27 16.51 15.84
N GLY A 195 -7.43 16.88 16.82
CA GLY A 195 -7.81 17.89 17.82
C GLY A 195 -8.20 19.22 17.16
N TYR A 196 -7.44 19.68 16.19
CA TYR A 196 -7.79 20.86 15.40
C TYR A 196 -9.09 20.68 14.62
N ALA A 197 -9.29 19.53 13.97
CA ALA A 197 -10.50 19.22 13.22
C ALA A 197 -11.77 19.35 14.07
N THR A 198 -11.72 19.03 15.37
CA THR A 198 -12.86 19.20 16.28
C THR A 198 -13.25 20.65 16.51
N THR A 199 -12.36 21.60 16.25
CA THR A 199 -12.61 23.04 16.42
C THR A 199 -13.13 23.74 15.16
N THR A 200 -13.15 23.06 14.02
CA THR A 200 -13.54 23.65 12.72
C THR A 200 -15.03 23.91 12.57
N GLY A 201 -15.86 23.37 13.47
CA GLY A 201 -17.33 23.44 13.38
C GLY A 201 -17.97 22.39 12.46
N ALA A 202 -17.19 21.73 11.57
CA ALA A 202 -17.69 20.75 10.61
C ALA A 202 -17.37 19.28 11.00
N PHE A 203 -16.79 19.05 12.20
CA PHE A 203 -16.44 17.70 12.65
C PHE A 203 -17.63 16.75 12.71
N GLY A 204 -18.79 17.22 13.18
CA GLY A 204 -20.03 16.42 13.22
C GLY A 204 -20.50 16.01 11.82
N GLN A 205 -20.36 16.89 10.82
CA GLN A 205 -20.67 16.58 9.43
C GLN A 205 -19.70 15.54 8.85
N SER A 206 -18.40 15.68 9.12
CA SER A 206 -17.37 14.71 8.73
C SER A 206 -17.61 13.33 9.35
N PHE A 207 -17.94 13.31 10.65
CA PHE A 207 -18.28 12.06 11.33
C PHE A 207 -19.52 11.39 10.74
N SER A 208 -20.57 12.16 10.50
CA SER A 208 -21.79 11.65 9.85
C SER A 208 -21.50 11.15 8.44
N PHE A 209 -20.68 11.85 7.67
CA PHE A 209 -20.31 11.47 6.31
C PHE A 209 -19.58 10.11 6.28
N LEU A 210 -18.66 9.86 7.22
CA LEU A 210 -17.87 8.64 7.27
C LEU A 210 -18.59 7.44 7.92
N PHE A 211 -19.49 7.69 8.89
CA PHE A 211 -20.03 6.62 9.74
C PHE A 211 -21.55 6.47 9.63
N ASN A 212 -22.26 7.35 8.94
CA ASN A 212 -23.69 7.18 8.65
C ASN A 212 -23.86 6.67 7.21
N PRO A 213 -24.11 5.35 7.02
CA PRO A 213 -24.12 4.74 5.70
C PRO A 213 -25.37 5.11 4.91
N ASP A 214 -25.18 5.63 3.71
CA ASP A 214 -26.23 5.83 2.71
C ASP A 214 -26.01 4.86 1.55
N PHE A 215 -26.67 3.71 1.61
CA PHE A 215 -26.55 2.66 0.58
C PHE A 215 -27.15 3.07 -0.78
N SER A 216 -27.96 4.13 -0.84
CA SER A 216 -28.49 4.61 -2.12
C SER A 216 -27.39 5.18 -3.04
N LYS A 217 -26.26 5.59 -2.45
CA LYS A 217 -25.07 6.10 -3.15
C LYS A 217 -24.05 5.03 -3.50
N LEU A 218 -24.24 3.79 -3.01
CA LEU A 218 -23.29 2.71 -3.23
C LEU A 218 -23.53 2.06 -4.61
N SER A 219 -22.58 2.27 -5.52
CA SER A 219 -22.57 1.60 -6.82
C SER A 219 -21.78 0.28 -6.78
N TRP A 220 -21.99 -0.57 -7.79
CA TRP A 220 -21.15 -1.76 -7.97
C TRP A 220 -19.66 -1.39 -8.15
N GLN A 221 -19.39 -0.30 -8.87
CA GLN A 221 -18.03 0.21 -9.05
C GLN A 221 -17.39 0.62 -7.72
N ALA A 222 -18.17 1.22 -6.80
CA ALA A 222 -17.71 1.56 -5.46
C ALA A 222 -17.28 0.29 -4.67
N VAL A 223 -18.02 -0.81 -4.80
CA VAL A 223 -17.65 -2.10 -4.17
C VAL A 223 -16.31 -2.60 -4.72
N LEU A 224 -16.11 -2.57 -6.04
CA LEU A 224 -14.86 -2.98 -6.68
C LEU A 224 -13.69 -2.09 -6.26
N THR A 225 -13.92 -0.78 -6.18
CA THR A 225 -12.92 0.20 -5.70
C THR A 225 -12.54 -0.08 -4.25
N ALA A 226 -13.51 -0.36 -3.37
CA ALA A 226 -13.25 -0.70 -1.97
C ALA A 226 -12.42 -1.99 -1.84
N MET A 227 -12.73 -3.01 -2.64
CA MET A 227 -11.96 -4.27 -2.68
C MET A 227 -10.52 -4.03 -3.15
N GLY A 228 -10.33 -3.32 -4.25
CA GLY A 228 -8.99 -2.95 -4.75
C GLY A 228 -8.20 -2.13 -3.75
N HIS A 229 -8.85 -1.19 -3.07
CA HIS A 229 -8.22 -0.36 -2.05
C HIS A 229 -7.79 -1.16 -0.81
N ALA A 230 -8.55 -2.18 -0.39
CA ALA A 230 -8.17 -3.05 0.72
C ALA A 230 -6.85 -3.80 0.47
N PHE A 231 -6.55 -4.16 -0.78
CA PHE A 231 -5.23 -4.70 -1.16
C PHE A 231 -4.13 -3.66 -1.08
N PHE A 232 -4.41 -2.49 -1.62
CA PHE A 232 -3.43 -1.41 -1.72
C PHE A 232 -3.03 -0.90 -0.35
N THR A 233 -4.01 -0.61 0.54
CA THR A 233 -3.75 -0.02 1.86
C THR A 233 -2.91 -0.93 2.76
N LEU A 234 -3.14 -2.24 2.73
CA LEU A 234 -2.39 -3.22 3.52
C LEU A 234 -1.08 -3.67 2.85
N SER A 235 -0.70 -3.08 1.71
CA SER A 235 0.51 -3.42 0.94
C SER A 235 0.62 -4.91 0.62
N LEU A 236 -0.50 -5.56 0.24
CA LEU A 236 -0.56 -7.00 -0.02
C LEU A 236 -0.03 -7.33 -1.42
N GLY A 237 0.65 -8.46 -1.53
CA GLY A 237 1.11 -8.99 -2.81
C GLY A 237 2.39 -8.37 -3.37
N VAL A 238 2.98 -7.37 -2.68
CA VAL A 238 4.26 -6.73 -3.06
C VAL A 238 5.49 -7.43 -2.46
N GLY A 239 5.30 -8.48 -1.66
CA GLY A 239 6.39 -9.17 -1.01
C GLY A 239 7.01 -8.44 0.19
N ALA A 240 6.59 -7.21 0.50
CA ALA A 240 7.09 -6.44 1.63
C ALA A 240 6.79 -7.12 2.97
N LEU A 241 5.55 -7.56 3.16
CA LEU A 241 5.16 -8.28 4.37
C LEU A 241 5.78 -9.68 4.42
N MET A 242 6.03 -10.32 3.27
CA MET A 242 6.75 -11.59 3.21
C MET A 242 8.20 -11.42 3.68
N VAL A 243 8.91 -10.40 3.20
CA VAL A 243 10.29 -10.17 3.66
C VAL A 243 10.32 -9.74 5.12
N TYR A 244 9.37 -8.92 5.58
CA TYR A 244 9.27 -8.54 6.99
C TYR A 244 8.93 -9.72 7.90
N GLY A 245 8.07 -10.62 7.43
CA GLY A 245 7.78 -11.90 8.08
C GLY A 245 9.01 -12.79 8.20
N SER A 246 9.90 -12.81 7.19
CA SER A 246 11.13 -13.61 7.22
C SER A 246 12.10 -13.18 8.33
N TYR A 247 12.05 -11.91 8.74
CA TYR A 247 12.82 -11.35 9.85
C TYR A 247 12.14 -11.51 11.22
N LEU A 248 10.91 -12.07 11.27
CA LEU A 248 10.12 -12.18 12.51
C LEU A 248 10.50 -13.47 13.28
N PRO A 249 11.06 -13.36 14.50
CA PRO A 249 11.34 -14.50 15.35
C PRO A 249 10.11 -15.35 15.66
N LYS A 250 10.28 -16.69 15.72
CA LYS A 250 9.16 -17.64 15.98
C LYS A 250 8.42 -17.42 17.29
N LYS A 251 9.06 -16.82 18.30
CA LYS A 251 8.43 -16.50 19.59
C LYS A 251 7.30 -15.47 19.51
N TYR A 252 7.20 -14.72 18.40
CA TYR A 252 6.18 -13.70 18.22
C TYR A 252 4.98 -14.24 17.43
N SER A 253 3.77 -13.83 17.83
CA SER A 253 2.52 -14.24 17.17
C SER A 253 2.26 -13.43 15.93
N ILE A 254 2.17 -14.08 14.75
CA ILE A 254 1.75 -13.43 13.49
C ILE A 254 0.30 -12.96 13.61
N VAL A 255 -0.58 -13.79 14.21
CA VAL A 255 -2.01 -13.46 14.31
C VAL A 255 -2.21 -12.17 15.10
N LYS A 256 -1.59 -12.05 16.28
CA LYS A 256 -1.69 -10.82 17.08
C LYS A 256 -1.09 -9.62 16.36
N ALA A 257 0.09 -9.81 15.76
CA ALA A 257 0.75 -8.73 15.03
C ALA A 257 -0.07 -8.26 13.81
N GLY A 258 -0.57 -9.20 13.01
CA GLY A 258 -1.38 -8.88 11.84
C GLY A 258 -2.71 -8.19 12.16
N LEU A 259 -3.36 -8.58 13.28
CA LEU A 259 -4.55 -7.84 13.76
C LEU A 259 -4.21 -6.40 14.13
N TRP A 260 -3.08 -6.18 14.81
CA TRP A 260 -2.63 -4.83 15.15
C TRP A 260 -2.25 -4.02 13.90
N ILE A 261 -1.64 -4.65 12.89
CA ILE A 261 -1.31 -4.00 11.62
C ILE A 261 -2.59 -3.55 10.92
N ALA A 262 -3.55 -4.45 10.71
CA ALA A 262 -4.80 -4.14 10.05
C ALA A 262 -5.63 -3.08 10.81
N PHE A 263 -5.67 -3.19 12.16
CA PHE A 263 -6.34 -2.19 12.99
C PHE A 263 -5.68 -0.81 12.89
N ALA A 264 -4.36 -0.73 13.00
CA ALA A 264 -3.65 0.54 12.96
C ALA A 264 -3.75 1.22 11.58
N ASP A 265 -3.63 0.44 10.50
CA ASP A 265 -3.80 0.92 9.12
C ASP A 265 -5.20 1.52 8.92
N THR A 266 -6.23 0.75 9.27
CA THR A 266 -7.63 1.18 9.16
C THR A 266 -7.93 2.39 10.05
N ALA A 267 -7.42 2.39 11.29
CA ALA A 267 -7.61 3.51 12.21
C ALA A 267 -6.98 4.81 11.66
N VAL A 268 -5.76 4.72 11.11
CA VAL A 268 -5.12 5.90 10.49
C VAL A 268 -5.92 6.38 9.28
N ALA A 269 -6.43 5.49 8.41
CA ALA A 269 -7.26 5.87 7.29
C ALA A 269 -8.54 6.61 7.72
N LEU A 270 -9.25 6.08 8.72
CA LEU A 270 -10.48 6.70 9.25
C LEU A 270 -10.20 8.03 9.96
N LEU A 271 -9.14 8.11 10.77
CA LEU A 271 -8.74 9.36 11.45
C LEU A 271 -8.31 10.42 10.44
N ALA A 272 -7.54 10.03 9.41
CA ALA A 272 -7.18 10.93 8.31
C ALA A 272 -8.42 11.43 7.55
N GLY A 273 -9.38 10.54 7.27
CA GLY A 273 -10.66 10.90 6.69
C GLY A 273 -11.43 11.93 7.54
N LEU A 274 -11.50 11.71 8.87
CA LEU A 274 -12.12 12.66 9.80
C LEU A 274 -11.44 14.04 9.74
N VAL A 275 -10.11 14.08 9.76
CA VAL A 275 -9.36 15.34 9.65
C VAL A 275 -9.64 16.03 8.32
N ILE A 276 -9.46 15.31 7.21
CA ILE A 276 -9.56 15.86 5.87
C ILE A 276 -10.99 16.37 5.59
N PHE A 277 -12.02 15.56 5.84
CA PHE A 277 -13.39 15.98 5.58
C PHE A 277 -13.87 17.09 6.52
N SER A 278 -13.39 17.15 7.78
CA SER A 278 -13.70 18.28 8.65
C SER A 278 -13.14 19.60 8.11
N ILE A 279 -11.94 19.56 7.54
CA ILE A 279 -11.30 20.73 6.91
C ILE A 279 -12.02 21.09 5.62
N VAL A 280 -12.32 20.10 4.77
CA VAL A 280 -13.03 20.30 3.49
C VAL A 280 -14.41 20.91 3.71
N PHE A 281 -15.23 20.33 4.59
CA PHE A 281 -16.59 20.82 4.87
C PHE A 281 -16.61 22.17 5.59
N ALA A 282 -15.65 22.45 6.47
CA ALA A 282 -15.55 23.74 7.15
C ALA A 282 -15.33 24.90 6.16
N ASN A 283 -14.71 24.62 5.02
CA ASN A 283 -14.47 25.61 3.96
C ASN A 283 -15.48 25.52 2.80
N GLY A 284 -16.59 24.78 2.96
CA GLY A 284 -17.63 24.65 1.94
C GLY A 284 -17.16 23.94 0.65
N LEU A 285 -16.08 23.15 0.72
CA LEU A 285 -15.50 22.44 -0.41
C LEU A 285 -16.13 21.05 -0.58
N GLU A 286 -16.07 20.51 -1.80
CA GLU A 286 -16.63 19.19 -2.12
C GLU A 286 -15.66 18.06 -1.74
N PRO A 287 -16.16 16.97 -1.12
CA PRO A 287 -15.33 15.83 -0.71
C PRO A 287 -14.87 14.95 -1.87
N GLY A 288 -15.53 15.03 -3.03
CA GLY A 288 -15.30 14.22 -4.22
C GLY A 288 -14.35 14.84 -5.25
N SER A 289 -13.33 15.59 -4.82
CA SER A 289 -12.40 16.28 -5.73
C SER A 289 -11.35 15.35 -6.37
N GLY A 290 -11.52 14.03 -6.28
CA GLY A 290 -10.62 13.06 -6.87
C GLY A 290 -9.18 13.14 -6.34
N PRO A 291 -8.18 12.78 -7.18
CA PRO A 291 -6.77 12.87 -6.80
C PRO A 291 -6.29 14.29 -6.44
N GLY A 292 -7.01 15.33 -6.86
CA GLY A 292 -6.75 16.73 -6.51
C GLY A 292 -7.04 17.08 -5.05
N LEU A 293 -7.77 16.24 -4.31
CA LEU A 293 -8.15 16.50 -2.92
C LEU A 293 -6.92 16.87 -2.04
N LEU A 294 -5.82 16.16 -2.16
CA LEU A 294 -4.63 16.39 -1.36
C LEU A 294 -3.83 17.62 -1.78
N PHE A 295 -3.66 17.82 -3.09
CA PHE A 295 -2.72 18.81 -3.63
C PHE A 295 -3.39 20.09 -4.15
N GLN A 296 -4.72 20.11 -4.22
CA GLN A 296 -5.48 21.29 -4.62
C GLN A 296 -6.47 21.72 -3.53
N THR A 297 -7.41 20.84 -3.13
CA THR A 297 -8.47 21.21 -2.18
C THR A 297 -7.93 21.55 -0.78
N LEU A 298 -7.04 20.75 -0.23
CA LEU A 298 -6.50 20.97 1.12
C LEU A 298 -5.62 22.23 1.23
N PRO A 299 -4.72 22.56 0.29
CA PRO A 299 -3.98 23.82 0.32
C PRO A 299 -4.90 25.07 0.32
N ILE A 300 -5.99 25.05 -0.45
CA ILE A 300 -7.00 26.12 -0.40
C ILE A 300 -7.56 26.27 1.02
N ALA A 301 -8.03 25.14 1.57
CA ALA A 301 -8.61 25.12 2.90
C ALA A 301 -7.63 25.64 3.97
N PHE A 302 -6.38 25.15 3.96
CA PHE A 302 -5.35 25.64 4.88
C PHE A 302 -4.99 27.11 4.65
N GLY A 303 -5.06 27.60 3.42
CA GLY A 303 -4.79 29.02 3.10
C GLY A 303 -5.79 29.98 3.73
N GLU A 304 -7.06 29.58 3.85
CA GLU A 304 -8.17 30.39 4.37
C GLU A 304 -8.36 30.25 5.90
N MET A 305 -7.85 29.17 6.51
CA MET A 305 -8.11 28.83 7.91
C MET A 305 -7.20 29.57 8.89
N THR A 306 -7.74 29.96 10.05
CA THR A 306 -6.94 30.48 11.17
C THR A 306 -5.91 29.44 11.61
N GLY A 307 -4.62 29.79 11.58
CA GLY A 307 -3.51 28.86 11.90
C GLY A 307 -3.22 27.84 10.78
N GLY A 308 -3.84 27.97 9.63
CA GLY A 308 -3.75 27.05 8.50
C GLY A 308 -2.31 26.85 8.02
N TRP A 309 -1.45 27.87 8.07
CA TRP A 309 0.00 27.73 7.82
C TRP A 309 0.63 26.64 8.69
N PHE A 310 0.38 26.65 9.99
CA PHE A 310 0.95 25.69 10.93
C PHE A 310 0.36 24.29 10.72
N PHE A 311 -0.97 24.19 10.65
CA PHE A 311 -1.65 22.90 10.50
C PHE A 311 -1.44 22.29 9.09
N GLY A 312 -1.38 23.10 8.05
CA GLY A 312 -1.01 22.68 6.69
C GLY A 312 0.42 22.14 6.63
N THR A 313 1.38 22.82 7.29
CA THR A 313 2.76 22.32 7.40
C THR A 313 2.83 20.99 8.14
N LEU A 314 2.11 20.82 9.25
CA LEU A 314 2.02 19.55 9.97
C LEU A 314 1.37 18.46 9.11
N PHE A 315 0.33 18.81 8.36
CA PHE A 315 -0.34 17.87 7.48
C PHE A 315 0.59 17.34 6.39
N PHE A 316 1.30 18.21 5.68
CA PHE A 316 2.25 17.75 4.66
C PHE A 316 3.47 17.05 5.26
N ALA A 317 3.90 17.38 6.48
CA ALA A 317 4.89 16.61 7.22
C ALA A 317 4.39 15.18 7.50
N LEU A 318 3.12 15.03 7.91
CA LEU A 318 2.46 13.73 8.11
C LEU A 318 2.48 12.91 6.80
N VAL A 319 2.10 13.52 5.67
CA VAL A 319 2.08 12.87 4.36
C VAL A 319 3.48 12.42 3.93
N VAL A 320 4.50 13.27 4.11
CA VAL A 320 5.90 12.92 3.82
C VAL A 320 6.38 11.74 4.66
N MET A 321 6.09 11.73 5.97
CA MET A 321 6.48 10.62 6.84
C MET A 321 5.82 9.30 6.41
N ALA A 322 4.53 9.33 6.09
CA ALA A 322 3.80 8.17 5.60
C ALA A 322 4.35 7.69 4.24
N ALA A 323 4.63 8.60 3.31
CA ALA A 323 5.20 8.26 2.01
C ALA A 323 6.57 7.60 2.14
N LEU A 324 7.47 8.16 2.96
CA LEU A 324 8.83 7.64 3.14
C LEU A 324 8.85 6.27 3.85
N SER A 325 7.96 6.02 4.83
CA SER A 325 7.89 4.72 5.51
C SER A 325 7.46 3.59 4.54
N SER A 326 6.49 3.86 3.68
CA SER A 326 6.06 2.90 2.64
C SER A 326 7.12 2.71 1.55
N ALA A 327 7.82 3.77 1.13
CA ALA A 327 8.89 3.68 0.14
C ALA A 327 10.02 2.72 0.58
N MET A 328 10.40 2.75 1.86
CA MET A 328 11.41 1.84 2.40
C MET A 328 10.98 0.37 2.33
N SER A 329 9.72 0.07 2.56
CA SER A 329 9.19 -1.30 2.54
C SER A 329 9.04 -1.85 1.12
N LEU A 330 8.70 -1.01 0.15
CA LEU A 330 8.53 -1.41 -1.25
C LEU A 330 9.83 -1.94 -1.88
N ILE A 331 10.99 -1.41 -1.52
CA ILE A 331 12.28 -1.82 -2.09
C ILE A 331 12.95 -2.96 -1.34
N GLU A 332 12.59 -3.19 -0.09
CA GLU A 332 13.23 -4.20 0.76
C GLU A 332 13.22 -5.62 0.15
N PRO A 333 12.12 -6.11 -0.47
CA PRO A 333 12.11 -7.40 -1.16
C PRO A 333 13.19 -7.53 -2.23
N ALA A 334 13.38 -6.49 -3.05
CA ALA A 334 14.37 -6.49 -4.12
C ALA A 334 15.81 -6.43 -3.58
N VAL A 335 16.07 -5.57 -2.60
CA VAL A 335 17.40 -5.46 -1.96
C VAL A 335 17.78 -6.77 -1.28
N SER A 336 16.85 -7.38 -0.54
CA SER A 336 17.04 -8.69 0.11
C SER A 336 17.29 -9.79 -0.91
N TRP A 337 16.62 -9.77 -2.08
CA TRP A 337 16.82 -10.73 -3.14
C TRP A 337 18.22 -10.63 -3.75
N PHE A 338 18.69 -9.42 -4.06
CA PHE A 338 20.04 -9.18 -4.60
C PHE A 338 21.13 -9.61 -3.60
N ASP A 339 20.96 -9.29 -2.32
CA ASP A 339 21.91 -9.64 -1.26
C ASP A 339 21.99 -11.15 -1.05
N GLN A 340 20.85 -11.82 -0.90
CA GLN A 340 20.79 -13.26 -0.55
C GLN A 340 21.06 -14.19 -1.74
N ASN A 341 20.62 -13.86 -2.96
CA ASN A 341 20.74 -14.76 -4.10
C ASN A 341 21.99 -14.52 -4.94
N TRP A 342 22.44 -13.27 -5.05
CA TRP A 342 23.61 -12.94 -5.88
C TRP A 342 24.84 -12.51 -5.06
N GLY A 343 24.72 -12.47 -3.73
CA GLY A 343 25.82 -12.08 -2.84
C GLY A 343 26.26 -10.64 -3.02
N ILE A 344 25.40 -9.78 -3.62
CA ILE A 344 25.67 -8.35 -3.79
C ILE A 344 25.43 -7.69 -2.45
N LYS A 345 26.48 -7.17 -1.82
CA LYS A 345 26.37 -6.48 -0.53
C LYS A 345 25.21 -5.51 -0.52
N ARG A 346 24.39 -5.53 0.53
CA ARG A 346 23.16 -4.74 0.70
C ARG A 346 23.31 -3.27 0.28
N VAL A 347 24.40 -2.60 0.68
CA VAL A 347 24.68 -1.21 0.28
C VAL A 347 24.73 -1.07 -1.24
N LYS A 348 25.49 -1.97 -1.90
CA LYS A 348 25.63 -1.94 -3.37
C LYS A 348 24.29 -2.29 -4.05
N ALA A 349 23.56 -3.27 -3.53
CA ALA A 349 22.23 -3.65 -4.02
C ALA A 349 21.23 -2.48 -3.95
N ALA A 350 21.17 -1.80 -2.81
CA ALA A 350 20.29 -0.65 -2.62
C ALA A 350 20.57 0.48 -3.64
N TRP A 351 21.85 0.83 -3.86
CA TRP A 351 22.19 1.90 -4.81
C TRP A 351 21.99 1.49 -6.27
N ILE A 352 22.27 0.23 -6.65
CA ILE A 352 21.99 -0.26 -8.01
C ILE A 352 20.48 -0.23 -8.28
N LEU A 353 19.68 -0.77 -7.36
CA LEU A 353 18.23 -0.77 -7.49
C LEU A 353 17.65 0.65 -7.44
N GLY A 354 18.20 1.50 -6.58
CA GLY A 354 17.84 2.91 -6.52
C GLY A 354 18.07 3.64 -7.84
N ALA A 355 19.20 3.39 -8.49
CA ALA A 355 19.48 3.97 -9.81
C ALA A 355 18.51 3.46 -10.88
N LEU A 356 18.17 2.16 -10.87
CA LEU A 356 17.19 1.58 -11.81
C LEU A 356 15.79 2.17 -11.59
N ILE A 357 15.34 2.26 -10.32
CA ILE A 357 14.05 2.85 -9.95
C ILE A 357 14.01 4.32 -10.32
N TRP A 358 15.10 5.05 -10.08
CA TRP A 358 15.22 6.45 -10.47
C TRP A 358 15.11 6.64 -11.99
N LEU A 359 15.77 5.80 -12.77
CA LEU A 359 15.68 5.85 -14.24
C LEU A 359 14.25 5.58 -14.73
N ILE A 360 13.55 4.58 -14.18
CA ILE A 360 12.15 4.30 -14.50
C ILE A 360 11.26 5.48 -14.08
N GLY A 361 11.52 6.05 -12.90
CA GLY A 361 10.79 7.18 -12.37
C GLY A 361 10.94 8.47 -13.19
N LEU A 362 12.01 8.62 -13.98
CA LEU A 362 12.10 9.72 -14.96
C LEU A 362 10.96 9.66 -15.99
N GLY A 363 10.62 8.45 -16.46
CA GLY A 363 9.46 8.26 -17.35
C GLY A 363 8.15 8.71 -16.70
N THR A 364 7.97 8.41 -15.41
CA THR A 364 6.83 8.91 -14.63
C THR A 364 6.83 10.42 -14.51
N ALA A 365 7.95 11.04 -14.15
CA ALA A 365 8.06 12.50 -14.05
C ALA A 365 7.74 13.19 -15.38
N LEU A 366 8.23 12.64 -16.49
CA LEU A 366 7.99 13.17 -17.84
C LEU A 366 6.55 12.95 -18.31
N SER A 367 5.82 11.98 -17.78
CA SER A 367 4.43 11.71 -18.14
C SER A 367 3.48 12.88 -17.83
N PHE A 368 3.86 13.76 -16.91
CA PHE A 368 3.04 14.92 -16.51
C PHE A 368 3.35 16.18 -17.36
N ASN A 369 4.38 16.13 -18.23
CA ASN A 369 4.82 17.27 -19.05
C ASN A 369 5.25 16.85 -20.45
N GLU A 370 6.55 16.65 -20.70
CA GLU A 370 7.11 16.38 -22.03
C GLU A 370 6.51 15.14 -22.70
N TRP A 371 6.13 14.11 -21.94
CA TRP A 371 5.54 12.87 -22.45
C TRP A 371 4.03 12.77 -22.19
N SER A 372 3.36 13.86 -21.84
CA SER A 372 1.91 13.83 -21.55
C SER A 372 1.06 13.36 -22.74
N GLY A 373 1.53 13.54 -23.97
CA GLY A 373 0.90 13.02 -25.18
C GLY A 373 1.47 11.68 -25.68
N VAL A 374 2.39 11.04 -24.94
CA VAL A 374 2.98 9.75 -25.32
C VAL A 374 2.24 8.62 -24.61
N HIS A 375 1.64 7.71 -25.38
CA HIS A 375 0.87 6.58 -24.87
C HIS A 375 1.67 5.29 -24.94
N PHE A 376 1.67 4.49 -23.86
CA PHE A 376 2.45 3.25 -23.74
C PHE A 376 1.56 2.01 -23.71
N LEU A 377 0.40 2.08 -23.07
CA LEU A 377 -0.56 0.98 -22.99
C LEU A 377 -1.98 1.49 -23.32
N GLY A 378 -2.42 1.33 -24.55
CA GLY A 378 -3.64 1.97 -25.07
C GLY A 378 -3.52 3.48 -24.97
N GLU A 379 -4.51 4.16 -24.41
CA GLU A 379 -4.53 5.63 -24.22
C GLU A 379 -3.80 6.09 -22.96
N ARG A 380 -3.05 5.21 -22.28
CA ARG A 380 -2.41 5.51 -20.99
C ARG A 380 -1.01 6.09 -21.17
N THR A 381 -0.71 7.13 -20.43
CA THR A 381 0.66 7.66 -20.31
C THR A 381 1.60 6.62 -19.68
N PHE A 382 2.88 6.92 -19.58
CA PHE A 382 3.83 6.01 -18.90
C PHE A 382 3.45 5.77 -17.42
N PHE A 383 3.14 6.83 -16.69
CA PHE A 383 2.66 6.72 -15.30
C PHE A 383 1.40 5.87 -15.20
N ASP A 384 0.36 6.20 -15.98
CA ASP A 384 -0.91 5.48 -15.95
C ASP A 384 -0.75 4.00 -16.33
N SER A 385 0.19 3.70 -17.23
CA SER A 385 0.52 2.33 -17.62
C SER A 385 1.16 1.54 -16.49
N LEU A 386 2.12 2.15 -15.75
CA LEU A 386 2.75 1.52 -14.59
C LEU A 386 1.76 1.33 -13.46
N ASP A 387 0.96 2.35 -13.14
CA ASP A 387 -0.09 2.25 -12.10
C ASP A 387 -1.10 1.16 -12.47
N PHE A 388 -1.58 1.14 -13.72
CA PHE A 388 -2.51 0.10 -14.19
C PHE A 388 -1.93 -1.30 -14.05
N VAL A 389 -0.72 -1.55 -14.54
CA VAL A 389 -0.09 -2.88 -14.49
C VAL A 389 0.15 -3.31 -13.04
N THR A 390 0.60 -2.41 -12.20
CA THR A 390 0.87 -2.77 -10.80
C THR A 390 -0.40 -2.92 -9.99
N ALA A 391 -1.29 -1.93 -9.99
CA ALA A 391 -2.47 -1.90 -9.13
C ALA A 391 -3.59 -2.85 -9.61
N ASN A 392 -3.76 -3.00 -10.94
CA ASN A 392 -4.88 -3.79 -11.48
C ASN A 392 -4.49 -5.21 -11.93
N ILE A 393 -3.18 -5.49 -12.10
CA ILE A 393 -2.72 -6.81 -12.50
C ILE A 393 -1.84 -7.44 -11.42
N MET A 394 -0.70 -6.84 -11.08
CA MET A 394 0.32 -7.49 -10.26
C MET A 394 -0.11 -7.67 -8.79
N LEU A 395 -0.74 -6.65 -8.17
CA LEU A 395 -1.20 -6.74 -6.78
C LEU A 395 -2.34 -7.78 -6.61
N PRO A 396 -3.42 -7.73 -7.40
CA PRO A 396 -4.46 -8.75 -7.30
C PRO A 396 -3.93 -10.16 -7.60
N LEU A 397 -3.09 -10.32 -8.62
CA LEU A 397 -2.45 -11.59 -8.93
C LEU A 397 -1.59 -12.10 -7.77
N GLY A 398 -0.77 -11.25 -7.16
CA GLY A 398 0.01 -11.56 -5.98
C GLY A 398 -0.87 -12.04 -4.82
N GLY A 399 -1.93 -11.30 -4.51
CA GLY A 399 -2.89 -11.66 -3.47
C GLY A 399 -3.60 -12.99 -3.73
N LEU A 400 -4.02 -13.22 -4.99
CA LEU A 400 -4.63 -14.49 -5.40
C LEU A 400 -3.66 -15.66 -5.22
N LEU A 401 -2.43 -15.53 -5.70
CA LEU A 401 -1.42 -16.58 -5.60
C LEU A 401 -1.03 -16.86 -4.13
N ILE A 402 -0.94 -15.83 -3.27
CA ILE A 402 -0.74 -15.98 -1.82
C ILE A 402 -1.88 -16.80 -1.22
N ALA A 403 -3.13 -16.42 -1.50
CA ALA A 403 -4.30 -17.11 -0.95
C ALA A 403 -4.35 -18.57 -1.40
N VAL A 404 -4.15 -18.83 -2.69
CA VAL A 404 -4.17 -20.20 -3.25
C VAL A 404 -3.03 -21.03 -2.68
N PHE A 405 -1.81 -20.53 -2.62
CA PHE A 405 -0.69 -21.27 -2.05
C PHE A 405 -0.92 -21.60 -0.57
N ALA A 406 -1.28 -20.61 0.24
CA ALA A 406 -1.53 -20.78 1.66
C ALA A 406 -2.69 -21.73 1.97
N ALA A 407 -3.73 -21.75 1.12
CA ALA A 407 -4.92 -22.56 1.32
C ALA A 407 -4.76 -24.01 0.84
N TRP A 408 -4.03 -24.24 -0.26
CA TRP A 408 -4.04 -25.51 -0.98
C TRP A 408 -2.67 -26.19 -1.13
N ALA A 409 -1.59 -25.41 -1.26
CA ALA A 409 -0.24 -25.94 -1.47
C ALA A 409 0.56 -26.08 -0.16
N LEU A 410 0.32 -25.20 0.83
CA LEU A 410 1.00 -25.23 2.10
C LEU A 410 0.43 -26.32 3.01
N LYS A 411 1.27 -27.19 3.51
CA LYS A 411 0.87 -28.28 4.43
C LYS A 411 0.18 -27.73 5.68
N PRO A 412 -0.89 -28.41 6.16
CA PRO A 412 -1.62 -27.99 7.36
C PRO A 412 -0.75 -27.83 8.59
N GLU A 413 0.29 -28.67 8.76
CA GLU A 413 1.22 -28.65 9.89
C GLU A 413 2.04 -27.37 9.88
N VAL A 414 2.55 -26.93 8.72
CA VAL A 414 3.31 -25.69 8.58
C VAL A 414 2.40 -24.50 8.87
N ARG A 415 1.18 -24.52 8.31
CA ARG A 415 0.21 -23.44 8.52
C ARG A 415 -0.20 -23.30 9.98
N SER A 416 -0.51 -24.39 10.68
CA SER A 416 -0.89 -24.37 12.10
C SER A 416 0.27 -23.95 13.00
N LEU A 417 1.51 -24.31 12.64
CA LEU A 417 2.70 -23.88 13.36
C LEU A 417 2.95 -22.36 13.25
N GLU A 418 2.75 -21.81 12.05
CA GLU A 418 2.98 -20.38 11.80
C GLU A 418 1.79 -19.51 12.25
N LEU A 419 0.58 -20.04 12.19
CA LEU A 419 -0.67 -19.35 12.51
C LEU A 419 -1.47 -20.16 13.56
N PRO A 420 -1.02 -20.19 14.82
CA PRO A 420 -1.77 -20.83 15.88
C PRO A 420 -3.07 -20.07 16.15
N MET A 421 -4.19 -20.67 15.77
CA MET A 421 -5.54 -20.13 15.87
C MET A 421 -6.45 -21.14 16.59
N SER A 422 -7.55 -20.65 17.19
CA SER A 422 -8.63 -21.55 17.63
C SER A 422 -9.26 -22.27 16.42
N ASP A 423 -9.90 -23.40 16.66
CA ASP A 423 -10.55 -24.19 15.58
C ASP A 423 -11.55 -23.35 14.79
N SER A 424 -12.36 -22.54 15.47
CA SER A 424 -13.35 -21.67 14.79
C SER A 424 -12.68 -20.62 13.93
N MET A 425 -11.63 -19.96 14.43
CA MET A 425 -10.86 -18.95 13.69
C MET A 425 -10.12 -19.58 12.51
N SER A 426 -9.53 -20.77 12.69
CA SER A 426 -8.86 -21.50 11.62
C SER A 426 -9.83 -21.91 10.51
N LYS A 427 -11.05 -22.37 10.85
CA LYS A 427 -12.09 -22.69 9.86
C LYS A 427 -12.54 -21.46 9.09
N ALA A 428 -12.79 -20.33 9.77
CA ALA A 428 -13.18 -19.06 9.13
C ALA A 428 -12.07 -18.53 8.22
N PHE A 429 -10.81 -18.54 8.68
CA PHE A 429 -9.63 -18.17 7.93
C PHE A 429 -9.48 -19.01 6.65
N LEU A 430 -9.56 -20.33 6.78
CA LEU A 430 -9.47 -21.24 5.63
C LEU A 430 -10.66 -21.11 4.66
N PHE A 431 -11.85 -20.87 5.18
CA PHE A 431 -13.01 -20.59 4.33
C PHE A 431 -12.80 -19.33 3.51
N SER A 432 -12.32 -18.27 4.14
CA SER A 432 -12.00 -17.02 3.43
C SER A 432 -10.92 -17.24 2.37
N LEU A 433 -9.78 -17.86 2.71
CA LEU A 433 -8.69 -18.08 1.75
C LEU A 433 -9.07 -19.02 0.59
N LYS A 434 -9.94 -19.99 0.85
CA LYS A 434 -10.33 -21.00 -0.16
C LYS A 434 -11.42 -20.49 -1.10
N TRP A 435 -12.31 -19.63 -0.62
CA TRP A 435 -13.53 -19.28 -1.35
C TRP A 435 -13.74 -17.77 -1.49
N VAL A 436 -13.78 -17.03 -0.38
CA VAL A 436 -14.11 -15.59 -0.40
C VAL A 436 -13.04 -14.82 -1.16
N THR A 437 -11.80 -14.97 -0.75
CA THR A 437 -10.66 -14.22 -1.29
C THR A 437 -10.42 -14.48 -2.79
N PRO A 438 -10.30 -15.74 -3.27
CA PRO A 438 -10.07 -15.97 -4.69
C PRO A 438 -11.22 -15.51 -5.57
N ILE A 439 -12.48 -15.74 -5.15
CA ILE A 439 -13.65 -15.31 -5.90
C ILE A 439 -13.67 -13.78 -6.01
N ALA A 440 -13.49 -13.09 -4.88
CA ALA A 440 -13.45 -11.64 -4.83
C ALA A 440 -12.35 -11.06 -5.74
N ILE A 441 -11.14 -11.61 -5.67
CA ILE A 441 -10.02 -11.13 -6.52
C ILE A 441 -10.30 -11.41 -8.01
N ILE A 442 -10.81 -12.56 -8.35
CA ILE A 442 -11.17 -12.90 -9.74
C ILE A 442 -12.20 -11.90 -10.27
N VAL A 443 -13.20 -11.56 -9.47
CA VAL A 443 -14.22 -10.56 -9.87
C VAL A 443 -13.59 -9.18 -10.10
N VAL A 444 -12.76 -8.70 -9.17
CA VAL A 444 -12.06 -7.40 -9.34
C VAL A 444 -11.13 -7.43 -10.54
N PHE A 445 -10.34 -8.49 -10.67
CA PHE A 445 -9.40 -8.65 -11.77
C PHE A 445 -10.11 -8.63 -13.13
N ALA A 446 -11.18 -9.40 -13.26
CA ALA A 446 -11.97 -9.44 -14.48
C ALA A 446 -12.62 -8.09 -14.81
N SER A 447 -13.19 -7.41 -13.81
CA SER A 447 -13.83 -6.09 -14.00
C SER A 447 -12.86 -4.98 -14.42
N ASN A 448 -11.58 -5.09 -14.05
CA ASN A 448 -10.55 -4.13 -14.43
C ASN A 448 -9.96 -4.37 -15.84
N LEU A 449 -10.06 -5.60 -16.35
CA LEU A 449 -9.41 -5.99 -17.61
C LEU A 449 -10.35 -6.12 -18.80
N VAL A 450 -11.65 -6.26 -18.55
CA VAL A 450 -12.61 -6.66 -19.57
C VAL A 450 -13.77 -5.65 -19.64
N GLU A 451 -14.12 -5.27 -20.85
CA GLU A 451 -15.33 -4.49 -21.10
C GLU A 451 -16.59 -5.24 -20.63
N SER A 452 -17.63 -4.50 -20.22
CA SER A 452 -18.83 -5.01 -19.57
C SER A 452 -19.51 -6.20 -20.30
N ASN A 453 -19.44 -6.24 -21.63
CA ASN A 453 -20.09 -7.27 -22.44
C ASN A 453 -19.47 -8.68 -22.30
N ASN A 454 -18.17 -8.77 -21.95
CA ASN A 454 -17.46 -10.04 -21.79
C ASN A 454 -17.15 -10.39 -20.33
N LEU A 455 -17.48 -9.49 -19.39
CA LEU A 455 -17.12 -9.60 -17.98
C LEU A 455 -17.64 -10.89 -17.35
N LEU A 456 -18.90 -11.19 -17.52
CA LEU A 456 -19.52 -12.41 -16.96
C LEU A 456 -18.88 -13.69 -17.50
N LEU A 457 -18.52 -13.71 -18.79
CA LEU A 457 -17.85 -14.86 -19.41
C LEU A 457 -16.45 -15.07 -18.80
N VAL A 458 -15.68 -14.00 -18.65
CA VAL A 458 -14.33 -14.07 -18.07
C VAL A 458 -14.38 -14.49 -16.61
N ILE A 459 -15.32 -13.97 -15.83
CA ILE A 459 -15.54 -14.40 -14.44
C ILE A 459 -15.89 -15.89 -14.41
N ALA A 460 -16.85 -16.33 -15.22
CA ALA A 460 -17.29 -17.75 -15.26
C ALA A 460 -16.14 -18.70 -15.63
N VAL A 461 -15.35 -18.36 -16.66
CA VAL A 461 -14.18 -19.16 -17.08
C VAL A 461 -13.12 -19.19 -15.98
N SER A 462 -12.82 -18.05 -15.35
CA SER A 462 -11.82 -17.96 -14.26
C SER A 462 -12.25 -18.77 -13.04
N LEU A 463 -13.53 -18.72 -12.68
CA LEU A 463 -14.09 -19.53 -11.59
C LEU A 463 -14.10 -21.02 -11.93
N ALA A 464 -14.35 -21.39 -13.18
CA ALA A 464 -14.28 -22.78 -13.64
C ALA A 464 -12.85 -23.33 -13.56
N ILE A 465 -11.85 -22.54 -13.97
CA ILE A 465 -10.43 -22.89 -13.85
C ILE A 465 -10.05 -23.06 -12.36
N TYR A 466 -10.46 -22.12 -11.52
CA TYR A 466 -10.22 -22.21 -10.07
C TYR A 466 -10.92 -23.44 -9.46
N GLY A 467 -12.18 -23.70 -9.83
CA GLY A 467 -12.91 -24.89 -9.41
C GLY A 467 -12.24 -26.19 -9.84
N GLY A 468 -11.73 -26.26 -11.07
CA GLY A 468 -10.93 -27.38 -11.57
C GLY A 468 -9.65 -27.61 -10.77
N TYR A 469 -8.92 -26.53 -10.43
CA TYR A 469 -7.73 -26.60 -9.57
C TYR A 469 -8.08 -27.14 -8.18
N VAL A 470 -9.14 -26.64 -7.56
CA VAL A 470 -9.63 -27.10 -6.25
C VAL A 470 -10.03 -28.57 -6.27
N TRP A 471 -10.69 -29.00 -7.35
CA TRP A 471 -11.11 -30.41 -7.53
C TRP A 471 -9.92 -31.36 -7.62
N ASN A 472 -8.90 -31.01 -8.39
CA ASN A 472 -7.70 -31.82 -8.53
C ASN A 472 -6.92 -31.93 -7.20
N ASN A 473 -6.81 -30.85 -6.43
CA ASN A 473 -6.11 -30.87 -5.14
C ASN A 473 -6.87 -31.59 -4.01
N LYS A 474 -8.17 -31.82 -4.15
CA LYS A 474 -8.93 -32.68 -3.19
C LYS A 474 -8.74 -34.16 -3.43
N ARG A 475 -8.22 -34.57 -4.59
CA ARG A 475 -8.01 -35.96 -4.95
C ARG A 475 -6.59 -36.48 -4.66
N GLN A 476 -5.69 -35.60 -4.36
CA GLN A 476 -4.35 -35.88 -3.85
C GLN A 476 -4.29 -35.76 -2.31
#